data_2ace2dcf8a92d5e9cb2125d2b6e2faf0
#
_entry.id   2ace2dcf8a92d5e9cb2125d2b6e2faf0
#
_cell.length_a   1.000
_cell.length_b   1.000
_cell.length_c   1.000
_cell.angle_alpha   90.00
_cell.angle_beta   90.00
_cell.angle_gamma   90.00
#
_symmetry.space_group_name_H-M   'P 1'
#
loop_
_entity.id
_entity.type
_entity.pdbx_description
1 polymer ?
#
loop_
_entity_poly.entity_id
_entity_poly.type
_entity_poly.pdbx_seq_one_letter_code
_entity_poly.pdbx_strand_id
1 'polypeptide(L)'
;MKSTLYSLALLIALAALTLSCCKGNKTDQSTMDNSNIPAPVMIDDTTVNGLTVYYPQFSSIDLVCGTMPSQQDTNVVFCAEAAFTHELLDEFDHSNIDGDHVSGGKRYKGAKCKDNSGAFAWFGDTTWEFVNGEYSELLDSVAAAGGMGFGQAIIIHDGESIRPLWREGTNRYRALCEKDGRLCIVDSRDEVTYERFVALLEAFAPTHALYMDMGAGWNHSWWRNSDGKVHEIHPVAEKSRYCTNWITFYK
;
A
#
# COMPACT_ATOMS: atom_id res chain seq x y z
N MET A 1 -16.00 -24.02 64.11
CA MET A 1 -17.16 -24.92 64.24
C MET A 1 -17.62 -25.29 62.87
N LYS A 2 -17.53 -26.61 62.58
CA LYS A 2 -18.30 -27.44 61.63
C LYS A 2 -18.22 -26.99 60.14
N SER A 3 -17.40 -27.63 59.28
CA SER A 3 -17.57 -28.95 58.60
C SER A 3 -18.85 -29.00 57.76
N THR A 4 -18.76 -29.24 56.49
CA THR A 4 -18.82 -30.60 55.92
C THR A 4 -18.45 -30.63 54.43
N LEU A 5 -17.58 -31.54 54.10
CA LEU A 5 -17.35 -32.22 52.84
C LEU A 5 -18.61 -32.98 52.35
N TYR A 6 -18.73 -33.19 51.06
CA TYR A 6 -19.16 -34.43 50.37
C TYR A 6 -18.85 -34.23 48.89
N SER A 7 -17.88 -34.87 48.28
CA SER A 7 -17.70 -36.26 47.86
C SER A 7 -18.60 -36.71 46.71
N LEU A 8 -17.96 -36.91 45.58
CA LEU A 8 -17.88 -38.13 44.77
C LEU A 8 -19.17 -38.65 44.10
N ALA A 9 -19.16 -38.75 42.79
CA ALA A 9 -19.53 -39.98 42.10
C ALA A 9 -19.22 -39.89 40.59
N LEU A 10 -18.28 -40.64 40.24
CA LEU A 10 -17.91 -41.36 39.04
C LEU A 10 -19.10 -42.07 38.37
N LEU A 11 -19.32 -41.93 37.08
CA LEU A 11 -20.08 -42.91 36.28
C LEU A 11 -19.46 -43.01 34.88
N ILE A 12 -18.70 -44.08 34.72
CA ILE A 12 -18.22 -44.63 33.45
C ILE A 12 -19.39 -45.40 32.83
N ALA A 13 -19.73 -45.12 31.59
CA ALA A 13 -20.55 -46.02 30.78
C ALA A 13 -19.82 -46.26 29.44
N LEU A 14 -19.27 -47.44 29.36
CA LEU A 14 -18.73 -48.09 28.16
C LEU A 14 -19.90 -48.58 27.31
N ALA A 15 -19.94 -48.25 26.04
CA ALA A 15 -20.70 -49.02 25.06
C ALA A 15 -19.94 -49.14 23.80
N ALA A 16 -19.59 -50.36 23.46
CA ALA A 16 -18.79 -50.79 22.34
C ALA A 16 -19.65 -51.06 21.11
N LEU A 17 -18.97 -50.92 19.96
CA LEU A 17 -19.16 -51.67 18.70
C LEU A 17 -20.47 -51.54 17.91
N THR A 18 -20.36 -50.93 16.74
CA THR A 18 -20.69 -51.64 15.51
C THR A 18 -19.81 -51.19 14.36
N LEU A 19 -18.94 -52.09 13.88
CA LEU A 19 -18.27 -51.98 12.59
C LEU A 19 -19.34 -52.10 11.51
N SER A 20 -19.46 -51.07 10.66
CA SER A 20 -20.10 -51.19 9.36
C SER A 20 -19.06 -50.84 8.31
N CYS A 21 -18.65 -51.89 7.61
CA CYS A 21 -17.75 -51.87 6.48
C CYS A 21 -18.50 -51.32 5.26
N CYS A 22 -18.36 -50.03 4.94
CA CYS A 22 -18.72 -49.51 3.63
C CYS A 22 -17.44 -49.24 2.84
N LYS A 23 -17.21 -50.11 1.86
CA LYS A 23 -16.29 -49.81 0.76
C LYS A 23 -16.76 -48.56 0.04
N GLY A 24 -16.20 -47.41 0.37
CA GLY A 24 -16.36 -46.18 -0.37
C GLY A 24 -15.19 -46.02 -1.34
N ASN A 25 -15.48 -45.87 -2.59
CA ASN A 25 -14.58 -45.55 -3.68
C ASN A 25 -13.61 -44.44 -3.27
N LYS A 26 -12.32 -44.71 -3.44
CA LYS A 26 -11.30 -43.66 -3.54
C LYS A 26 -11.57 -42.88 -4.80
N THR A 27 -12.25 -41.74 -4.66
CA THR A 27 -12.20 -40.67 -5.65
C THR A 27 -10.81 -40.07 -5.49
N ASP A 28 -9.96 -40.29 -6.47
CA ASP A 28 -8.73 -39.53 -6.64
C ASP A 28 -9.09 -38.05 -6.67
N GLN A 29 -8.98 -37.37 -5.52
CA GLN A 29 -8.80 -35.94 -5.50
C GLN A 29 -7.39 -35.69 -6.06
N SER A 30 -7.30 -35.51 -7.38
CA SER A 30 -6.19 -34.82 -7.97
C SER A 30 -6.18 -33.42 -7.32
N THR A 31 -5.32 -33.22 -6.35
CA THR A 31 -4.88 -31.91 -5.94
C THR A 31 -4.30 -31.27 -7.19
N MET A 32 -5.10 -30.46 -7.89
CA MET A 32 -4.56 -29.55 -8.88
C MET A 32 -3.56 -28.68 -8.12
N ASP A 33 -2.31 -28.87 -8.48
CA ASP A 33 -1.20 -28.04 -8.04
C ASP A 33 -1.46 -26.64 -8.63
N ASN A 34 -2.03 -25.75 -7.82
CA ASN A 34 -2.33 -24.37 -8.18
C ASN A 34 -1.05 -23.50 -8.25
N SER A 35 0.14 -24.09 -8.16
CA SER A 35 1.41 -23.37 -8.13
C SER A 35 1.82 -22.78 -9.49
N ASN A 36 1.05 -22.99 -10.58
CA ASN A 36 1.39 -22.55 -11.94
C ASN A 36 0.31 -21.73 -12.66
N ILE A 37 -0.69 -21.22 -11.94
CA ILE A 37 -1.57 -20.20 -12.53
C ILE A 37 -0.84 -18.87 -12.28
N PRO A 38 -0.32 -18.18 -13.33
CA PRO A 38 0.23 -16.84 -13.14
C PRO A 38 -0.91 -16.00 -12.54
N ALA A 39 -0.67 -15.43 -11.36
CA ALA A 39 -1.64 -14.50 -10.79
C ALA A 39 -1.94 -13.43 -11.85
N PRO A 40 -3.21 -13.20 -12.22
CA PRO A 40 -3.52 -12.21 -13.23
C PRO A 40 -3.03 -10.85 -12.75
N VAL A 41 -2.01 -10.31 -13.41
CA VAL A 41 -1.53 -8.96 -13.18
C VAL A 41 -2.58 -8.02 -13.76
N MET A 42 -3.59 -7.68 -12.98
CA MET A 42 -4.58 -6.70 -13.36
C MET A 42 -4.37 -5.42 -12.59
N ILE A 43 -3.97 -4.38 -13.29
CA ILE A 43 -4.29 -3.02 -12.90
C ILE A 43 -5.63 -2.73 -13.56
N ASP A 44 -6.64 -2.52 -12.73
CA ASP A 44 -7.92 -2.03 -13.21
C ASP A 44 -7.80 -0.49 -13.33
N ASP A 45 -7.58 -0.03 -14.56
CA ASP A 45 -7.64 1.40 -14.90
C ASP A 45 -9.11 1.79 -15.02
N THR A 46 -9.78 1.90 -13.89
CA THR A 46 -11.19 2.27 -13.83
C THR A 46 -11.32 3.77 -13.58
N THR A 47 -11.96 4.49 -14.50
CA THR A 47 -12.32 5.88 -14.27
C THR A 47 -13.59 5.95 -13.43
N VAL A 48 -13.47 6.46 -12.19
CA VAL A 48 -14.60 6.66 -11.30
C VAL A 48 -14.76 8.16 -11.01
N ASN A 49 -15.86 8.74 -11.47
CA ASN A 49 -16.23 10.15 -11.17
C ASN A 49 -15.14 11.20 -11.47
N GLY A 50 -14.26 10.96 -12.46
CA GLY A 50 -13.15 11.85 -12.80
C GLY A 50 -11.82 11.49 -12.11
N LEU A 51 -11.76 10.36 -11.43
CA LEU A 51 -10.55 9.74 -10.93
C LEU A 51 -10.16 8.55 -11.82
N THR A 52 -8.88 8.34 -12.02
CA THR A 52 -8.34 7.08 -12.51
C THR A 52 -7.85 6.27 -11.31
N VAL A 53 -8.25 5.01 -11.21
CA VAL A 53 -7.94 4.14 -10.08
C VAL A 53 -7.15 2.94 -10.57
N TYR A 54 -5.96 2.73 -9.99
CA TYR A 54 -5.09 1.62 -10.30
C TYR A 54 -5.06 0.66 -9.10
N TYR A 55 -5.37 -0.62 -9.33
CA TYR A 55 -5.30 -1.68 -8.32
C TYR A 55 -4.12 -2.61 -8.64
N PRO A 56 -2.89 -2.32 -8.21
CA PRO A 56 -1.76 -3.22 -8.45
C PRO A 56 -2.02 -4.58 -7.83
N GLN A 57 -1.76 -5.63 -8.57
CA GLN A 57 -1.65 -6.98 -7.99
C GLN A 57 -0.18 -7.24 -7.72
N PHE A 58 0.14 -7.48 -6.47
CA PHE A 58 1.52 -7.54 -6.00
C PHE A 58 1.71 -8.62 -4.95
N SER A 59 2.96 -9.08 -4.84
CA SER A 59 3.42 -9.93 -3.73
C SER A 59 4.26 -9.14 -2.73
N SER A 60 4.84 -8.01 -3.17
CA SER A 60 5.64 -7.15 -2.30
C SER A 60 5.59 -5.69 -2.74
N ILE A 61 5.88 -4.81 -1.77
CA ILE A 61 6.01 -3.37 -1.99
C ILE A 61 7.35 -2.92 -1.39
N ASP A 62 8.01 -1.97 -2.06
CA ASP A 62 9.16 -1.27 -1.46
C ASP A 62 9.10 0.23 -1.75
N LEU A 63 9.72 1.01 -0.88
CA LEU A 63 10.07 2.39 -1.14
C LEU A 63 11.47 2.42 -1.74
N VAL A 64 11.57 2.49 -3.05
CA VAL A 64 12.85 2.57 -3.75
C VAL A 64 13.35 4.01 -3.71
N CYS A 65 14.57 4.21 -3.26
CA CYS A 65 15.17 5.53 -3.10
C CYS A 65 16.38 5.73 -4.03
N GLY A 66 16.56 6.96 -4.49
CA GLY A 66 17.72 7.43 -5.27
C GLY A 66 17.61 7.18 -6.78
N THR A 67 17.22 6.01 -7.20
CA THR A 67 17.10 5.69 -8.64
C THR A 67 15.75 5.04 -8.92
N MET A 68 15.03 5.59 -9.87
CA MET A 68 13.74 5.06 -10.30
C MET A 68 13.88 3.61 -10.79
N PRO A 69 12.99 2.70 -10.38
CA PRO A 69 12.95 1.34 -10.89
C PRO A 69 12.87 1.30 -12.42
N SER A 70 13.65 0.39 -13.01
CA SER A 70 13.72 0.25 -14.45
C SER A 70 12.43 -0.32 -15.04
N GLN A 71 11.93 0.29 -16.09
CA GLN A 71 10.87 -0.28 -16.92
C GLN A 71 11.24 -1.62 -17.57
N GLN A 72 12.52 -2.00 -17.56
CA GLN A 72 12.99 -3.30 -18.03
C GLN A 72 12.90 -4.39 -16.98
N ASP A 73 12.78 -4.03 -15.70
CA ASP A 73 12.51 -5.01 -14.64
C ASP A 73 11.07 -5.52 -14.73
N THR A 74 10.93 -6.74 -15.23
CA THR A 74 9.62 -7.36 -15.45
C THR A 74 8.90 -7.75 -14.16
N ASN A 75 9.55 -7.69 -12.99
CA ASN A 75 8.92 -7.93 -11.70
C ASN A 75 8.14 -6.70 -11.22
N VAL A 76 8.53 -5.51 -11.66
CA VAL A 76 7.81 -4.28 -11.30
C VAL A 76 6.48 -4.20 -12.06
N VAL A 77 5.39 -4.06 -11.34
CA VAL A 77 4.03 -3.93 -11.90
C VAL A 77 3.49 -2.52 -11.83
N PHE A 78 3.93 -1.73 -10.84
CA PHE A 78 3.57 -0.33 -10.71
C PHE A 78 4.69 0.44 -10.01
N CYS A 79 4.93 1.67 -10.44
CA CYS A 79 5.93 2.56 -9.86
C CYS A 79 5.45 4.01 -9.93
N ALA A 80 5.49 4.71 -8.82
CA ALA A 80 5.12 6.13 -8.73
C ALA A 80 5.85 6.83 -7.60
N GLU A 81 6.09 8.15 -7.75
CA GLU A 81 6.64 8.99 -6.70
C GLU A 81 5.78 8.90 -5.44
N ALA A 82 6.42 8.88 -4.26
CA ALA A 82 5.78 8.65 -2.98
C ALA A 82 5.84 9.88 -2.05
N ALA A 83 6.89 10.00 -1.26
CA ALA A 83 7.09 11.13 -0.36
C ALA A 83 7.66 12.35 -1.10
N PHE A 84 7.41 13.55 -0.55
CA PHE A 84 7.95 14.79 -1.11
C PHE A 84 9.48 14.79 -1.16
N THR A 85 10.03 15.34 -2.25
CA THR A 85 11.43 15.71 -2.35
C THR A 85 11.65 17.06 -1.69
N HIS A 86 12.64 17.14 -0.75
CA HIS A 86 12.92 18.35 0.03
C HIS A 86 13.67 19.40 -0.79
N GLU A 87 14.80 19.01 -1.36
CA GLU A 87 15.64 19.89 -2.18
C GLU A 87 15.97 19.25 -3.53
N LEU A 88 16.29 20.06 -4.51
CA LEU A 88 16.73 19.59 -5.82
C LEU A 88 18.24 19.39 -5.79
N LEU A 89 18.68 18.17 -5.54
CA LEU A 89 20.09 17.79 -5.49
C LEU A 89 20.47 17.00 -6.74
N ASP A 90 21.72 17.20 -7.20
CA ASP A 90 22.28 16.40 -8.31
C ASP A 90 22.65 14.97 -7.86
N GLU A 91 22.94 14.78 -6.56
CA GLU A 91 23.22 13.48 -5.95
C GLU A 91 22.18 13.17 -4.88
N PHE A 92 21.69 11.95 -4.88
CA PHE A 92 20.70 11.51 -3.91
C PHE A 92 21.30 11.33 -2.50
N ASP A 93 20.58 11.82 -1.51
CA ASP A 93 20.78 11.52 -0.10
C ASP A 93 19.40 11.29 0.57
N HIS A 94 19.34 10.39 1.56
CA HIS A 94 18.08 10.10 2.26
C HIS A 94 17.50 11.32 3.00
N SER A 95 18.34 12.27 3.40
CA SER A 95 17.87 13.53 4.00
C SER A 95 17.13 14.43 3.00
N ASN A 96 17.16 14.09 1.72
CA ASN A 96 16.45 14.78 0.65
C ASN A 96 15.00 14.31 0.47
N ILE A 97 14.56 13.33 1.25
CA ILE A 97 13.16 12.90 1.31
C ILE A 97 12.50 13.60 2.50
N ASP A 98 11.33 14.19 2.30
CA ASP A 98 10.56 14.79 3.38
C ASP A 98 9.97 13.70 4.30
N GLY A 99 10.37 13.77 5.58
CA GLY A 99 9.95 12.82 6.61
C GLY A 99 10.83 11.58 6.73
N ASP A 100 10.83 11.02 7.93
CA ASP A 100 11.47 9.72 8.18
C ASP A 100 10.79 8.64 7.36
N HIS A 101 11.56 7.65 6.90
CA HIS A 101 11.07 6.59 6.03
C HIS A 101 11.84 5.28 6.22
N VAL A 102 11.26 4.19 5.70
CA VAL A 102 11.86 2.85 5.69
C VAL A 102 11.93 2.37 4.24
N SER A 103 13.12 1.99 3.80
CA SER A 103 13.42 1.47 2.48
C SER A 103 14.32 0.24 2.62
N GLY A 104 13.98 -0.86 1.94
CA GLY A 104 14.73 -2.12 2.07
C GLY A 104 14.81 -2.63 3.51
N GLY A 105 13.78 -2.47 4.32
CA GLY A 105 13.75 -2.86 5.73
C GLY A 105 14.62 -2.01 6.66
N LYS A 106 15.18 -0.89 6.19
CA LYS A 106 16.03 -0.02 6.99
C LYS A 106 15.41 1.36 7.14
N ARG A 107 15.35 1.85 8.41
CA ARG A 107 14.91 3.20 8.71
C ARG A 107 15.97 4.23 8.36
N TYR A 108 15.53 5.30 7.72
CA TYR A 108 16.34 6.48 7.41
C TYR A 108 15.66 7.73 7.96
N LYS A 109 16.48 8.71 8.29
CA LYS A 109 16.02 10.01 8.71
C LYS A 109 15.93 10.92 7.50
N GLY A 110 14.74 11.45 7.27
CA GLY A 110 14.48 12.43 6.23
C GLY A 110 14.49 13.87 6.73
N ALA A 111 14.22 14.80 5.83
CA ALA A 111 14.04 16.20 6.17
C ALA A 111 12.75 16.41 7.00
N LYS A 112 12.72 17.46 7.82
CA LYS A 112 11.52 17.83 8.55
C LYS A 112 10.49 18.44 7.59
N CYS A 113 9.34 17.83 7.47
CA CYS A 113 8.22 18.35 6.72
C CYS A 113 7.03 18.64 7.64
N LYS A 114 6.55 19.89 7.62
CA LYS A 114 5.37 20.29 8.41
C LYS A 114 4.06 19.77 7.84
N ASP A 115 4.07 19.39 6.57
CA ASP A 115 2.89 18.91 5.84
C ASP A 115 2.66 17.40 6.02
N ASN A 116 3.66 16.66 6.56
CA ASN A 116 3.52 15.25 6.90
C ASN A 116 2.65 15.12 8.17
N SER A 117 1.41 14.72 7.99
CA SER A 117 0.45 14.55 9.07
C SER A 117 0.12 13.09 9.38
N GLY A 118 0.74 12.15 8.69
CA GLY A 118 0.55 10.72 8.87
C GLY A 118 1.57 9.92 8.07
N ALA A 119 1.33 8.62 7.97
CA ALA A 119 2.21 7.70 7.27
C ALA A 119 1.46 6.49 6.72
N PHE A 120 2.12 5.83 5.77
CA PHE A 120 1.81 4.48 5.32
C PHE A 120 2.98 3.56 5.64
N ALA A 121 2.68 2.33 6.04
CA ALA A 121 3.67 1.26 6.22
C ALA A 121 3.13 -0.08 5.70
N TRP A 122 4.02 -0.87 5.07
CA TRP A 122 3.77 -2.25 4.66
C TRP A 122 4.80 -3.17 5.35
N PHE A 123 4.33 -4.23 6.01
CA PHE A 123 5.13 -5.05 6.93
C PHE A 123 5.89 -6.22 6.28
N GLY A 124 5.95 -6.27 4.96
CA GLY A 124 6.67 -7.33 4.25
C GLY A 124 5.86 -8.60 3.98
N ASP A 125 4.58 -8.58 4.35
CA ASP A 125 3.63 -9.66 4.11
C ASP A 125 2.33 -9.12 3.45
N THR A 126 1.17 -9.53 3.94
CA THR A 126 -0.13 -9.04 3.45
C THR A 126 -0.70 -7.91 4.30
N THR A 127 0.07 -7.39 5.27
CA THR A 127 -0.40 -6.37 6.21
C THR A 127 0.20 -5.00 5.92
N TRP A 128 -0.62 -3.98 6.07
CA TRP A 128 -0.25 -2.57 6.00
C TRP A 128 -1.02 -1.76 7.00
N GLU A 129 -0.53 -0.55 7.24
CA GLU A 129 -1.16 0.39 8.16
C GLU A 129 -1.07 1.82 7.62
N PHE A 130 -2.14 2.59 7.84
CA PHE A 130 -2.18 4.03 7.67
C PHE A 130 -2.34 4.67 9.04
N VAL A 131 -1.53 5.67 9.35
CA VAL A 131 -1.58 6.40 10.62
C VAL A 131 -1.84 7.87 10.37
N ASN A 132 -2.74 8.45 11.16
CA ASN A 132 -2.94 9.89 11.25
C ASN A 132 -2.29 10.40 12.53
N GLY A 133 -1.25 11.22 12.41
CA GLY A 133 -0.47 11.76 13.53
C GLY A 133 0.98 11.27 13.59
N GLU A 134 1.51 11.07 14.79
CA GLU A 134 2.87 10.60 15.02
C GLU A 134 3.05 9.15 14.53
N TYR A 135 4.11 8.88 13.77
CA TYR A 135 4.33 7.61 13.10
C TYR A 135 5.73 7.00 13.33
N SER A 136 6.50 7.55 14.27
CA SER A 136 7.87 7.09 14.53
C SER A 136 7.90 5.61 14.96
N GLU A 137 6.99 5.21 15.85
CA GLU A 137 6.89 3.83 16.34
C GLU A 137 6.44 2.86 15.23
N LEU A 138 5.58 3.33 14.32
CA LEU A 138 5.17 2.55 13.15
C LEU A 138 6.38 2.27 12.25
N LEU A 139 7.21 3.29 11.96
CA LEU A 139 8.40 3.12 11.14
C LEU A 139 9.45 2.20 11.80
N ASP A 140 9.60 2.24 13.12
CA ASP A 140 10.48 1.31 13.83
C ASP A 140 9.96 -0.13 13.74
N SER A 141 8.67 -0.31 13.90
CA SER A 141 8.02 -1.62 13.82
C SER A 141 8.13 -2.23 12.42
N VAL A 142 7.86 -1.43 11.38
CA VAL A 142 7.92 -1.91 10.00
C VAL A 142 9.36 -2.18 9.54
N ALA A 143 10.35 -1.39 10.01
CA ALA A 143 11.76 -1.67 9.76
C ALA A 143 12.20 -3.00 10.40
N ALA A 144 11.76 -3.26 11.65
CA ALA A 144 12.03 -4.52 12.33
C ALA A 144 11.39 -5.73 11.63
N ALA A 145 10.27 -5.55 10.94
CA ALA A 145 9.60 -6.55 10.13
C ALA A 145 10.23 -6.73 8.73
N GLY A 146 11.18 -5.89 8.33
CA GLY A 146 11.79 -5.91 7.00
C GLY A 146 10.91 -5.32 5.90
N GLY A 147 9.92 -4.52 6.27
CA GLY A 147 8.98 -3.87 5.37
C GLY A 147 9.45 -2.49 4.87
N MET A 148 8.50 -1.67 4.45
CA MET A 148 8.72 -0.30 3.99
C MET A 148 7.68 0.65 4.56
N GLY A 149 8.00 1.95 4.62
CA GLY A 149 7.04 2.96 5.04
C GLY A 149 7.55 4.38 4.85
N PHE A 150 6.64 5.34 4.75
CA PHE A 150 6.99 6.74 4.60
C PHE A 150 5.92 7.66 5.18
N GLY A 151 6.36 8.81 5.66
CA GLY A 151 5.49 9.89 6.11
C GLY A 151 4.99 10.74 4.95
N GLN A 152 3.72 11.14 5.01
CA GLN A 152 3.09 12.06 4.05
C GLN A 152 1.81 12.66 4.65
N ALA A 153 1.17 13.58 3.94
CA ALA A 153 -0.10 14.14 4.36
C ALA A 153 -1.23 13.10 4.23
N ILE A 154 -1.90 12.79 5.34
CA ILE A 154 -3.11 11.98 5.32
C ILE A 154 -4.31 12.84 4.90
N ILE A 155 -5.10 12.36 3.94
CA ILE A 155 -6.27 13.07 3.41
C ILE A 155 -7.56 12.49 4.00
N ILE A 156 -7.65 11.15 4.02
CA ILE A 156 -8.77 10.41 4.60
C ILE A 156 -8.21 9.36 5.55
N HIS A 157 -8.78 9.26 6.73
CA HIS A 157 -8.46 8.24 7.73
C HIS A 157 -9.74 7.69 8.34
N ASP A 158 -9.88 6.37 8.38
CA ASP A 158 -11.10 5.68 8.84
C ASP A 158 -12.38 6.17 8.16
N GLY A 159 -12.28 6.53 6.87
CA GLY A 159 -13.38 7.06 6.09
C GLY A 159 -13.70 8.54 6.33
N GLU A 160 -12.99 9.20 7.23
CA GLU A 160 -13.17 10.61 7.55
C GLU A 160 -12.12 11.50 6.86
N SER A 161 -12.55 12.61 6.28
CA SER A 161 -11.69 13.58 5.61
C SER A 161 -10.95 14.44 6.63
N ILE A 162 -9.62 14.45 6.57
CA ILE A 162 -8.74 15.21 7.50
C ILE A 162 -8.42 16.60 6.96
N ARG A 163 -8.43 16.81 5.65
CA ARG A 163 -8.12 18.09 4.99
C ARG A 163 -6.83 18.79 5.45
N PRO A 164 -5.68 18.10 5.51
CA PRO A 164 -4.47 18.66 6.12
C PRO A 164 -3.74 19.67 5.23
N LEU A 165 -3.89 19.59 3.91
CA LEU A 165 -3.17 20.42 2.96
C LEU A 165 -4.07 21.52 2.42
N TRP A 166 -3.51 22.75 2.34
CA TRP A 166 -4.06 23.81 1.53
C TRP A 166 -3.13 24.06 0.34
N ARG A 167 -3.66 23.97 -0.86
CA ARG A 167 -2.93 24.26 -2.10
C ARG A 167 -3.73 25.23 -2.92
N GLU A 168 -3.12 26.35 -3.29
CA GLU A 168 -3.73 27.31 -4.21
C GLU A 168 -3.60 26.80 -5.66
N GLY A 169 -4.60 27.19 -6.49
CA GLY A 169 -4.61 26.88 -7.91
C GLY A 169 -5.07 25.47 -8.24
N THR A 170 -4.78 25.06 -9.47
CA THR A 170 -5.08 23.71 -9.97
C THR A 170 -3.79 22.90 -10.16
N ASN A 171 -3.88 21.60 -9.94
CA ASN A 171 -2.81 20.65 -10.17
C ASN A 171 -3.41 19.27 -10.43
N ARG A 172 -2.59 18.32 -10.88
CA ARG A 172 -2.89 16.90 -10.78
C ARG A 172 -2.54 16.41 -9.40
N TYR A 173 -3.39 15.56 -8.85
CA TYR A 173 -3.25 15.01 -7.51
C TYR A 173 -3.28 13.50 -7.55
N ARG A 174 -2.54 12.88 -6.64
CA ARG A 174 -2.46 11.43 -6.45
C ARG A 174 -2.56 11.09 -4.98
N ALA A 175 -3.17 9.95 -4.69
CA ALA A 175 -3.19 9.37 -3.36
C ALA A 175 -2.95 7.86 -3.42
N LEU A 176 -2.23 7.34 -2.42
CA LEU A 176 -2.24 5.93 -2.05
C LEU A 176 -3.45 5.72 -1.17
N CYS A 177 -4.33 4.82 -1.57
CA CYS A 177 -5.60 4.58 -0.89
C CYS A 177 -5.74 3.12 -0.46
N GLU A 178 -6.54 2.91 0.59
CA GLU A 178 -7.15 1.64 0.88
C GLU A 178 -8.65 1.73 0.61
N LYS A 179 -9.18 0.81 -0.17
CA LYS A 179 -10.60 0.66 -0.41
C LYS A 179 -11.00 -0.81 -0.46
N ASP A 180 -12.03 -1.14 0.31
CA ASP A 180 -12.56 -2.52 0.39
C ASP A 180 -11.46 -3.56 0.71
N GLY A 181 -10.51 -3.19 1.61
CA GLY A 181 -9.37 -4.02 2.02
C GLY A 181 -8.32 -4.23 0.93
N ARG A 182 -8.25 -3.36 -0.07
CA ARG A 182 -7.26 -3.40 -1.16
C ARG A 182 -6.52 -2.08 -1.26
N LEU A 183 -5.21 -2.14 -1.48
CA LEU A 183 -4.44 -0.96 -1.83
C LEU A 183 -4.72 -0.57 -3.29
N CYS A 184 -4.84 0.72 -3.52
CA CYS A 184 -4.94 1.29 -4.86
C CYS A 184 -4.26 2.66 -4.92
N ILE A 185 -3.88 3.05 -6.13
CA ILE A 185 -3.40 4.39 -6.44
C ILE A 185 -4.51 5.12 -7.16
N VAL A 186 -4.79 6.34 -6.74
CA VAL A 186 -5.87 7.16 -7.28
C VAL A 186 -5.30 8.47 -7.80
N ASP A 187 -5.49 8.73 -9.09
CA ASP A 187 -5.07 9.96 -9.76
C ASP A 187 -6.26 10.84 -10.11
N SER A 188 -6.15 12.15 -9.91
CA SER A 188 -7.02 13.08 -10.61
C SER A 188 -6.60 13.07 -12.09
N ARG A 189 -7.53 12.73 -12.97
CA ARG A 189 -7.26 12.65 -14.41
C ARG A 189 -6.82 13.99 -14.98
N ASP A 190 -7.49 15.04 -14.54
CA ASP A 190 -7.28 16.40 -14.99
C ASP A 190 -6.68 17.26 -13.86
N GLU A 191 -6.19 18.43 -14.20
CA GLU A 191 -5.84 19.43 -13.22
C GLU A 191 -7.10 19.95 -12.55
N VAL A 192 -7.15 19.83 -11.22
CA VAL A 192 -8.27 20.24 -10.38
C VAL A 192 -7.76 21.03 -9.19
N THR A 193 -8.65 21.73 -8.48
CA THR A 193 -8.27 22.30 -7.18
C THR A 193 -8.13 21.20 -6.14
N TYR A 194 -7.38 21.46 -5.07
CA TYR A 194 -7.21 20.48 -3.99
C TYR A 194 -8.56 20.09 -3.36
N GLU A 195 -9.44 21.07 -3.12
CA GLU A 195 -10.78 20.82 -2.59
C GLU A 195 -11.61 19.91 -3.51
N ARG A 196 -11.46 20.09 -4.85
CA ARG A 196 -12.14 19.22 -5.80
C ARG A 196 -11.60 17.80 -5.74
N PHE A 197 -10.30 17.63 -5.61
CA PHE A 197 -9.68 16.31 -5.44
C PHE A 197 -10.16 15.62 -4.16
N VAL A 198 -10.18 16.32 -3.04
CA VAL A 198 -10.73 15.80 -1.77
C VAL A 198 -12.19 15.38 -1.93
N ALA A 199 -13.03 16.21 -2.57
CA ALA A 199 -14.43 15.87 -2.82
C ALA A 199 -14.60 14.63 -3.73
N LEU A 200 -13.70 14.44 -4.69
CA LEU A 200 -13.67 13.23 -5.52
C LEU A 200 -13.28 12.00 -4.73
N LEU A 201 -12.29 12.11 -3.82
CA LEU A 201 -11.90 11.04 -2.90
C LEU A 201 -13.03 10.71 -1.92
N GLU A 202 -13.72 11.70 -1.36
CA GLU A 202 -14.90 11.49 -0.50
C GLU A 202 -16.00 10.71 -1.26
N ALA A 203 -16.24 11.04 -2.52
CA ALA A 203 -17.20 10.32 -3.37
C ALA A 203 -16.71 8.89 -3.74
N PHE A 204 -15.41 8.68 -3.86
CA PHE A 204 -14.80 7.37 -4.05
C PHE A 204 -14.90 6.51 -2.77
N ALA A 205 -14.97 7.16 -1.61
CA ALA A 205 -15.12 6.57 -0.29
C ALA A 205 -14.05 5.48 0.06
N PRO A 206 -12.74 5.80 0.02
CA PRO A 206 -11.72 4.91 0.53
C PRO A 206 -11.75 4.91 2.06
N THR A 207 -11.25 3.84 2.70
CA THR A 207 -11.02 3.82 4.16
C THR A 207 -9.89 4.75 4.53
N HIS A 208 -8.81 4.74 3.74
CA HIS A 208 -7.65 5.61 3.93
C HIS A 208 -7.21 6.22 2.60
N ALA A 209 -6.67 7.44 2.66
CA ALA A 209 -6.01 8.10 1.53
C ALA A 209 -4.83 8.93 2.04
N LEU A 210 -3.63 8.59 1.59
CA LEU A 210 -2.38 9.31 1.84
C LEU A 210 -1.97 10.03 0.56
N TYR A 211 -1.63 11.31 0.66
CA TYR A 211 -1.13 12.07 -0.48
C TYR A 211 0.15 11.45 -1.06
N MET A 212 0.37 11.61 -2.35
CA MET A 212 1.63 11.24 -3.01
C MET A 212 2.19 12.43 -3.75
N ASP A 213 3.51 12.49 -3.94
CA ASP A 213 4.14 13.62 -4.62
C ASP A 213 3.68 13.74 -6.08
N MET A 214 3.05 14.86 -6.38
CA MET A 214 2.52 15.21 -7.70
C MET A 214 2.82 16.67 -8.06
N GLY A 215 3.80 17.27 -7.39
CA GLY A 215 4.26 18.62 -7.70
C GLY A 215 4.63 18.76 -9.17
N ALA A 216 4.70 19.96 -9.69
CA ALA A 216 5.02 20.24 -11.09
C ALA A 216 6.35 19.59 -11.48
N GLY A 217 6.29 18.53 -12.27
CA GLY A 217 7.43 17.75 -12.74
C GLY A 217 7.80 16.52 -11.90
N TRP A 218 7.04 16.21 -10.84
CA TRP A 218 7.25 15.06 -9.98
C TRP A 218 6.30 13.89 -10.23
N ASN A 219 5.61 13.88 -11.34
CA ASN A 219 4.49 12.98 -11.61
C ASN A 219 4.83 11.82 -12.54
N HIS A 220 6.12 11.59 -12.83
CA HIS A 220 6.52 10.46 -13.68
C HIS A 220 6.22 9.14 -12.97
N SER A 221 5.38 8.33 -13.59
CA SER A 221 4.94 7.06 -13.05
C SER A 221 4.50 6.14 -14.18
N TRP A 222 4.52 4.84 -13.92
CA TRP A 222 4.18 3.85 -14.91
C TRP A 222 3.65 2.56 -14.28
N TRP A 223 2.97 1.78 -15.09
CA TRP A 223 2.49 0.47 -14.72
C TRP A 223 2.69 -0.53 -15.86
N ARG A 224 2.61 -1.81 -15.55
CA ARG A 224 2.78 -2.90 -16.49
C ARG A 224 1.51 -3.74 -16.55
N ASN A 225 0.98 -3.95 -17.77
CA ASN A 225 -0.17 -4.82 -17.97
C ASN A 225 0.20 -6.32 -17.94
N SER A 226 -0.81 -7.19 -18.03
CA SER A 226 -0.64 -8.65 -18.05
C SER A 226 0.22 -9.15 -19.22
N ASP A 227 0.25 -8.43 -20.34
CA ASP A 227 1.04 -8.78 -21.50
C ASP A 227 2.51 -8.33 -21.36
N GLY A 228 2.89 -7.73 -20.25
CA GLY A 228 4.21 -7.21 -19.95
C GLY A 228 4.49 -5.83 -20.56
N LYS A 229 3.51 -5.19 -21.20
CA LYS A 229 3.66 -3.86 -21.77
C LYS A 229 3.63 -2.79 -20.69
N VAL A 230 4.58 -1.86 -20.75
CA VAL A 230 4.65 -0.69 -19.87
C VAL A 230 3.74 0.42 -20.42
N HIS A 231 3.00 1.05 -19.52
CA HIS A 231 2.16 2.22 -19.76
C HIS A 231 2.63 3.35 -18.85
N GLU A 232 3.05 4.45 -19.41
CA GLU A 232 3.33 5.68 -18.65
C GLU A 232 2.03 6.37 -18.31
N ILE A 233 1.90 6.80 -17.03
CA ILE A 233 0.71 7.50 -16.55
C ILE A 233 0.81 8.98 -16.91
N HIS A 234 1.99 9.56 -16.68
CA HIS A 234 2.31 10.93 -17.06
C HIS A 234 3.67 10.97 -17.76
N PRO A 235 3.86 11.87 -18.72
CA PRO A 235 5.13 12.01 -19.41
C PRO A 235 6.22 12.50 -18.44
N VAL A 236 7.45 12.08 -18.70
CA VAL A 236 8.63 12.59 -17.99
C VAL A 236 8.71 14.10 -18.17
N ALA A 237 8.86 14.83 -17.08
CA ALA A 237 9.03 16.27 -17.05
C ALA A 237 10.48 16.64 -16.69
N GLU A 238 10.83 17.91 -16.85
CA GLU A 238 12.20 18.39 -16.58
C GLU A 238 12.66 18.07 -15.15
N LYS A 239 11.77 18.20 -14.17
CA LYS A 239 12.07 17.99 -12.75
C LYS A 239 12.05 16.52 -12.34
N SER A 240 11.56 15.61 -13.17
CA SER A 240 11.51 14.18 -12.83
C SER A 240 12.89 13.58 -12.51
N ARG A 241 13.96 14.18 -13.03
CA ARG A 241 15.34 13.79 -12.72
C ARG A 241 15.74 14.03 -11.26
N TYR A 242 14.99 14.85 -10.53
CA TYR A 242 15.24 15.16 -9.13
C TYR A 242 14.33 14.37 -8.18
N CYS A 243 13.44 13.52 -8.70
CA CYS A 243 12.65 12.61 -7.89
C CYS A 243 13.58 11.71 -7.10
N THR A 244 13.26 11.49 -5.83
CA THR A 244 14.18 10.84 -4.90
C THR A 244 13.66 9.48 -4.42
N ASN A 245 12.36 9.22 -4.54
CA ASN A 245 11.76 8.01 -3.99
C ASN A 245 10.47 7.61 -4.71
N TRP A 246 10.25 6.30 -4.79
CA TRP A 246 9.10 5.71 -5.48
C TRP A 246 8.51 4.57 -4.67
N ILE A 247 7.20 4.58 -4.46
CA ILE A 247 6.50 3.36 -4.07
C ILE A 247 6.46 2.42 -5.27
N THR A 248 6.93 1.21 -5.07
CA THR A 248 7.10 0.23 -6.13
C THR A 248 6.43 -1.08 -5.74
N PHE A 249 5.54 -1.56 -6.59
CA PHE A 249 4.82 -2.81 -6.41
C PHE A 249 5.44 -3.88 -7.31
N TYR A 250 5.71 -5.04 -6.73
CA TYR A 250 6.33 -6.19 -7.39
C TYR A 250 5.38 -7.39 -7.39
N LYS A 251 5.43 -8.19 -8.49
CA LYS A 251 4.69 -9.47 -8.59
C LYS A 251 5.37 -10.61 -7.84
#